data_fac21f2ba3d328f52b1963071f38a921
#
_entry.id   fac21f2ba3d328f52b1963071f38a921
#
_cell.length_a   1.000
_cell.length_b   1.000
_cell.length_c   1.000
_cell.angle_alpha   90.00
_cell.angle_beta   90.00
_cell.angle_gamma   90.00
#
_symmetry.space_group_name_H-M   'P 1'
#
loop_
_entity.id
_entity.type
_entity.pdbx_description
1 polymer ?
#
loop_
_entity_poly.entity_id
_entity_poly.type
_entity_poly.pdbx_seq_one_letter_code
_entity_poly.pdbx_strand_id
1 'polypeptide(L)'
;MDTNKSYQIIRVAKKYYELHMGQLEIAQEEGVSKSTISRMLQKAIDLGYVKVTIDAPVESVKEMEDQLKQTFHLKEVFVSPNLVDDEEINLRDTCRALAGNLDKYIIDNTVVAVSWGNTLNCLAGQIQPLKAKDIKVVQLNGGVAKSASSTGASQIVDALTM
;
A
#
# COMPACT_ATOMS: atom_id res chain seq x y z
N MET A 1 -2.96 5.59 -24.51
CA MET A 1 -3.73 4.32 -24.37
C MET A 1 -5.09 4.55 -24.96
N ASP A 2 -5.61 3.63 -25.76
CA ASP A 2 -6.91 3.81 -26.42
C ASP A 2 -8.03 3.84 -25.35
N THR A 3 -8.78 4.92 -25.31
CA THR A 3 -9.84 5.19 -24.30
C THR A 3 -10.86 4.04 -24.26
N ASN A 4 -11.17 3.46 -25.42
CA ASN A 4 -12.12 2.37 -25.55
C ASN A 4 -11.63 1.08 -24.83
N LYS A 5 -10.32 0.82 -24.90
CA LYS A 5 -9.69 -0.33 -24.26
C LYS A 5 -9.62 -0.19 -22.73
N SER A 6 -9.44 1.04 -22.24
CA SER A 6 -9.48 1.33 -20.80
C SER A 6 -10.88 1.13 -20.21
N TYR A 7 -11.92 1.59 -20.88
CA TYR A 7 -13.30 1.35 -20.46
C TYR A 7 -13.68 -0.13 -20.43
N GLN A 8 -13.19 -0.92 -21.39
CA GLN A 8 -13.43 -2.36 -21.39
C GLN A 8 -12.78 -3.05 -20.19
N ILE A 9 -11.53 -2.69 -19.86
CA ILE A 9 -10.83 -3.21 -18.68
C ILE A 9 -11.59 -2.86 -17.40
N ILE A 10 -12.02 -1.61 -17.24
CA ILE A 10 -12.78 -1.15 -16.07
C ILE A 10 -14.13 -1.90 -15.98
N ARG A 11 -14.85 -2.07 -17.10
CA ARG A 11 -16.13 -2.79 -17.11
C ARG A 11 -15.96 -4.25 -16.68
N VAL A 12 -14.95 -4.93 -17.19
CA VAL A 12 -14.61 -6.32 -16.79
C VAL A 12 -14.26 -6.38 -15.30
N ALA A 13 -13.47 -5.43 -14.80
CA ALA A 13 -13.13 -5.35 -13.40
C ALA A 13 -14.36 -5.15 -12.51
N LYS A 14 -15.28 -4.26 -12.88
CA LYS A 14 -16.54 -4.06 -12.14
C LYS A 14 -17.41 -5.31 -12.12
N LYS A 15 -17.56 -5.99 -13.23
CA LYS A 15 -18.31 -7.26 -13.29
C LYS A 15 -17.72 -8.30 -12.33
N TYR A 16 -16.40 -8.41 -12.26
CA TYR A 16 -15.73 -9.39 -11.44
C TYR A 16 -15.74 -9.01 -9.95
N TYR A 17 -15.28 -7.79 -9.60
CA TYR A 17 -15.07 -7.37 -8.21
C TYR A 17 -16.32 -6.81 -7.53
N GLU A 18 -17.20 -6.11 -8.26
CA GLU A 18 -18.41 -5.51 -7.68
C GLU A 18 -19.65 -6.39 -7.84
N LEU A 19 -19.81 -7.05 -9.01
CA LEU A 19 -20.95 -7.92 -9.29
C LEU A 19 -20.68 -9.40 -9.00
N HIS A 20 -19.44 -9.75 -8.59
CA HIS A 20 -19.02 -11.12 -8.26
C HIS A 20 -19.25 -12.15 -9.36
N MET A 21 -19.25 -11.73 -10.62
CA MET A 21 -19.42 -12.62 -11.76
C MET A 21 -18.20 -13.51 -11.98
N GLY A 22 -18.42 -14.74 -12.42
CA GLY A 22 -17.36 -15.67 -12.80
C GLY A 22 -16.63 -15.23 -14.07
N GLN A 23 -15.31 -15.47 -14.16
CA GLN A 23 -14.54 -15.11 -15.36
C GLN A 23 -15.08 -15.77 -16.65
N LEU A 24 -15.69 -16.96 -16.57
CA LEU A 24 -16.28 -17.63 -17.72
C LEU A 24 -17.56 -16.92 -18.19
N GLU A 25 -18.39 -16.52 -17.26
CA GLU A 25 -19.62 -15.76 -17.51
C GLU A 25 -19.31 -14.41 -18.15
N ILE A 26 -18.34 -13.67 -17.59
CA ILE A 26 -17.88 -12.40 -18.15
C ILE A 26 -17.33 -12.62 -19.58
N ALA A 27 -16.59 -13.71 -19.81
CA ALA A 27 -16.03 -14.04 -21.12
C ALA A 27 -17.13 -14.26 -22.17
N GLN A 28 -18.22 -14.93 -21.79
CA GLN A 28 -19.38 -15.15 -22.66
C GLN A 28 -20.08 -13.83 -23.01
N GLU A 29 -20.34 -12.97 -22.02
CA GLU A 29 -20.97 -11.65 -22.23
C GLU A 29 -20.11 -10.68 -23.07
N GLU A 30 -18.79 -10.70 -22.86
CA GLU A 30 -17.86 -9.81 -23.58
C GLU A 30 -17.44 -10.37 -24.95
N GLY A 31 -17.82 -11.60 -25.29
CA GLY A 31 -17.46 -12.25 -26.54
C GLY A 31 -15.97 -12.54 -26.68
N VAL A 32 -15.27 -12.82 -25.57
CA VAL A 32 -13.83 -13.08 -25.54
C VAL A 32 -13.50 -14.38 -24.79
N SER A 33 -12.25 -14.80 -24.82
CA SER A 33 -11.81 -15.98 -24.07
C SER A 33 -11.65 -15.69 -22.57
N LYS A 34 -11.81 -16.71 -21.71
CA LYS A 34 -11.51 -16.61 -20.27
C LYS A 34 -10.09 -16.11 -19.99
N SER A 35 -9.11 -16.54 -20.79
CA SER A 35 -7.71 -16.07 -20.67
C SER A 35 -7.57 -14.58 -21.00
N THR A 36 -8.42 -14.03 -21.86
CA THR A 36 -8.46 -12.59 -22.15
C THR A 36 -9.03 -11.84 -20.95
N ILE A 37 -10.09 -12.34 -20.31
CA ILE A 37 -10.64 -11.75 -19.07
C ILE A 37 -9.59 -11.76 -17.95
N SER A 38 -8.91 -12.89 -17.74
CA SER A 38 -7.83 -12.96 -16.72
C SER A 38 -6.75 -11.90 -16.95
N ARG A 39 -6.29 -11.72 -18.20
CA ARG A 39 -5.32 -10.66 -18.53
C ARG A 39 -5.86 -9.24 -18.35
N MET A 40 -7.15 -9.02 -18.60
CA MET A 40 -7.77 -7.72 -18.36
C MET A 40 -7.88 -7.41 -16.86
N LEU A 41 -8.21 -8.39 -16.03
CA LEU A 41 -8.26 -8.24 -14.58
C LEU A 41 -6.87 -7.93 -14.00
N GLN A 42 -5.84 -8.67 -14.45
CA GLN A 42 -4.46 -8.35 -14.06
C GLN A 42 -4.08 -6.93 -14.47
N LYS A 43 -4.41 -6.55 -15.70
CA LYS A 43 -4.12 -5.21 -16.20
C LYS A 43 -4.88 -4.10 -15.46
N ALA A 44 -6.07 -4.40 -14.92
CA ALA A 44 -6.81 -3.45 -14.08
C ALA A 44 -6.06 -3.18 -12.76
N ILE A 45 -5.42 -4.19 -12.18
CA ILE A 45 -4.55 -4.05 -11.00
C ILE A 45 -3.28 -3.27 -11.37
N ASP A 46 -2.58 -3.66 -12.43
CA ASP A 46 -1.33 -3.02 -12.88
C ASP A 46 -1.51 -1.53 -13.21
N LEU A 47 -2.69 -1.14 -13.71
CA LEU A 47 -3.05 0.24 -14.01
C LEU A 47 -3.61 1.01 -12.80
N GLY A 48 -3.74 0.37 -11.63
CA GLY A 48 -4.28 0.98 -10.42
C GLY A 48 -5.79 1.22 -10.44
N TYR A 49 -6.54 0.66 -11.42
CA TYR A 49 -8.01 0.73 -11.44
C TYR A 49 -8.65 -0.13 -10.37
N VAL A 50 -7.94 -1.18 -9.94
CA VAL A 50 -8.33 -2.08 -8.84
C VAL A 50 -7.21 -2.08 -7.81
N LYS A 51 -7.58 -1.86 -6.56
CA LYS A 51 -6.68 -2.05 -5.40
C LYS A 51 -7.21 -3.22 -4.60
N VAL A 52 -6.39 -4.23 -4.39
CA VAL A 52 -6.72 -5.38 -3.53
C VAL A 52 -6.06 -5.15 -2.18
N THR A 53 -6.86 -5.17 -1.12
CA THR A 53 -6.40 -5.07 0.25
C THR A 53 -6.87 -6.31 1.01
N ILE A 54 -5.95 -6.96 1.70
CA ILE A 54 -6.25 -8.08 2.58
C ILE A 54 -5.83 -7.67 3.98
N ASP A 55 -6.80 -7.64 4.90
CA ASP A 55 -6.53 -7.35 6.30
C ASP A 55 -6.29 -8.67 7.03
N ALA A 56 -5.07 -8.83 7.55
CA ALA A 56 -4.72 -10.01 8.33
C ALA A 56 -5.28 -9.92 9.75
N PRO A 57 -5.77 -11.03 10.35
CA PRO A 57 -6.18 -11.04 11.75
C PRO A 57 -4.98 -10.77 12.67
N VAL A 58 -5.13 -9.80 13.56
CA VAL A 58 -4.04 -9.23 14.40
C VAL A 58 -3.71 -10.11 15.60
N GLU A 59 -4.59 -11.07 16.00
CA GLU A 59 -4.48 -11.78 17.28
C GLU A 59 -3.24 -12.68 17.41
N SER A 60 -2.76 -13.29 16.35
CA SER A 60 -1.60 -14.19 16.38
C SER A 60 -0.25 -13.49 16.48
N VAL A 61 -0.21 -12.17 16.35
CA VAL A 61 1.01 -11.37 16.24
C VAL A 61 1.37 -10.70 17.57
N LYS A 62 0.38 -10.53 18.45
CA LYS A 62 0.51 -9.80 19.70
C LYS A 62 1.53 -10.43 20.67
N GLU A 63 1.57 -11.74 20.75
CA GLU A 63 2.55 -12.43 21.59
C GLU A 63 3.98 -12.15 21.16
N MET A 64 4.24 -12.12 19.86
CA MET A 64 5.57 -11.81 19.30
C MET A 64 5.92 -10.33 19.53
N GLU A 65 4.98 -9.41 19.38
CA GLU A 65 5.17 -7.99 19.70
C GLU A 65 5.57 -7.81 21.17
N ASP A 66 4.87 -8.48 22.11
CA ASP A 66 5.15 -8.40 23.54
C ASP A 66 6.51 -9.02 23.88
N GLN A 67 6.89 -10.14 23.26
CA GLN A 67 8.22 -10.75 23.43
C GLN A 67 9.33 -9.81 22.95
N LEU A 68 9.19 -9.20 21.76
CA LEU A 68 10.16 -8.27 21.22
C LEU A 68 10.26 -7.00 22.08
N LYS A 69 9.15 -6.47 22.57
CA LYS A 69 9.11 -5.32 23.49
C LYS A 69 9.90 -5.61 24.76
N GLN A 70 9.68 -6.76 25.38
CA GLN A 70 10.37 -7.16 26.61
C GLN A 70 11.86 -7.42 26.37
N THR A 71 12.20 -8.16 25.30
CA THR A 71 13.60 -8.56 25.02
C THR A 71 14.47 -7.34 24.70
N PHE A 72 13.96 -6.40 23.91
CA PHE A 72 14.72 -5.25 23.41
C PHE A 72 14.38 -3.93 24.11
N HIS A 73 13.56 -3.97 25.15
CA HIS A 73 13.10 -2.77 25.91
C HIS A 73 12.49 -1.68 25.00
N LEU A 74 11.71 -2.10 24.00
CA LEU A 74 11.08 -1.20 23.05
C LEU A 74 9.76 -0.67 23.61
N LYS A 75 9.41 0.57 23.27
CA LYS A 75 8.12 1.15 23.68
C LYS A 75 6.96 0.52 22.91
N GLU A 76 7.12 0.38 21.61
CA GLU A 76 6.13 -0.21 20.71
C GLU A 76 6.82 -1.06 19.65
N VAL A 77 6.11 -2.11 19.23
CA VAL A 77 6.50 -3.01 18.15
C VAL A 77 5.24 -3.32 17.35
N PHE A 78 5.35 -3.32 16.05
CA PHE A 78 4.31 -3.77 15.12
C PHE A 78 4.86 -4.91 14.30
N VAL A 79 4.25 -6.07 14.42
CA VAL A 79 4.61 -7.25 13.65
C VAL A 79 3.53 -7.54 12.62
N SER A 80 3.91 -7.71 11.38
CA SER A 80 3.04 -8.19 10.31
C SER A 80 3.27 -9.68 10.09
N PRO A 81 2.22 -10.53 10.05
CA PRO A 81 2.39 -11.94 9.82
C PRO A 81 2.90 -12.20 8.39
N ASN A 82 3.89 -13.05 8.25
CA ASN A 82 4.33 -13.58 6.96
C ASN A 82 3.38 -14.70 6.51
N LEU A 83 2.33 -14.36 5.79
CA LEU A 83 1.34 -15.32 5.28
C LEU A 83 1.68 -15.85 3.88
N VAL A 84 2.53 -15.15 3.15
CA VAL A 84 2.98 -15.48 1.80
C VAL A 84 4.48 -15.25 1.72
N ASP A 85 5.23 -16.20 1.18
CA ASP A 85 6.68 -16.08 0.99
C ASP A 85 7.00 -15.17 -0.21
N ASP A 86 6.74 -13.86 0.00
CA ASP A 86 6.96 -12.78 -0.97
C ASP A 86 7.40 -11.51 -0.25
N GLU A 87 8.62 -11.04 -0.55
CA GLU A 87 9.24 -9.90 0.14
C GLU A 87 8.46 -8.58 -0.08
N GLU A 88 7.91 -8.38 -1.28
CA GLU A 88 7.18 -7.15 -1.61
C GLU A 88 5.83 -7.08 -0.86
N ILE A 89 5.12 -8.23 -0.79
CA ILE A 89 3.89 -8.36 -0.03
C ILE A 89 4.18 -8.12 1.46
N ASN A 90 5.20 -8.77 2.01
CA ASN A 90 5.58 -8.65 3.42
C ASN A 90 5.99 -7.22 3.78
N LEU A 91 6.78 -6.56 2.92
CA LEU A 91 7.15 -5.15 3.09
C LEU A 91 5.90 -4.26 3.11
N ARG A 92 4.99 -4.44 2.16
CA ARG A 92 3.76 -3.65 2.07
C ARG A 92 2.86 -3.83 3.28
N ASP A 93 2.70 -5.07 3.76
CA ASP A 93 1.85 -5.36 4.92
C ASP A 93 2.46 -4.81 6.20
N THR A 94 3.78 -4.88 6.37
CA THR A 94 4.51 -4.23 7.47
C THR A 94 4.35 -2.71 7.43
N CYS A 95 4.49 -2.09 6.26
CA CYS A 95 4.28 -0.65 6.07
C CYS A 95 2.83 -0.24 6.38
N ARG A 96 1.85 -1.07 6.00
CA ARG A 96 0.43 -0.82 6.32
C ARG A 96 0.17 -0.88 7.81
N ALA A 97 0.73 -1.87 8.51
CA ALA A 97 0.60 -1.98 9.96
C ALA A 97 1.14 -0.75 10.68
N LEU A 98 2.29 -0.22 10.25
CA LEU A 98 2.82 1.03 10.78
C LEU A 98 1.95 2.24 10.40
N ALA A 99 1.55 2.36 9.13
CA ALA A 99 0.74 3.48 8.65
C ALA A 99 -0.56 3.64 9.45
N GLY A 100 -1.25 2.53 9.76
CA GLY A 100 -2.47 2.53 10.58
C GLY A 100 -2.27 2.98 12.04
N ASN A 101 -1.03 3.11 12.49
CA ASN A 101 -0.68 3.52 13.85
C ASN A 101 -0.02 4.90 13.93
N LEU A 102 0.25 5.57 12.81
CA LEU A 102 0.96 6.86 12.80
C LEU A 102 0.24 7.96 13.59
N ASP A 103 -1.08 7.99 13.58
CA ASP A 103 -1.88 8.94 14.38
C ASP A 103 -1.62 8.88 15.89
N LYS A 104 -0.99 7.82 16.40
CA LYS A 104 -0.60 7.71 17.81
C LYS A 104 0.66 8.51 18.13
N TYR A 105 1.51 8.75 17.14
CA TYR A 105 2.84 9.34 17.30
C TYR A 105 2.92 10.74 16.70
N ILE A 106 2.18 10.97 15.62
CA ILE A 106 2.15 12.25 14.91
C ILE A 106 0.91 13.00 15.42
N ILE A 107 1.14 13.95 16.28
CA ILE A 107 0.12 14.81 16.89
C ILE A 107 0.29 16.26 16.42
N ASP A 108 -0.66 17.12 16.74
CA ASP A 108 -0.64 18.53 16.35
C ASP A 108 0.69 19.20 16.70
N ASN A 109 1.18 20.05 15.83
CA ASN A 109 2.45 20.80 15.94
C ASN A 109 3.72 19.94 16.06
N THR A 110 3.67 18.67 15.65
CA THR A 110 4.84 17.78 15.65
C THR A 110 5.77 18.08 14.48
N VAL A 111 7.07 17.95 14.71
CA VAL A 111 8.09 17.93 13.65
C VAL A 111 8.45 16.48 13.37
N VAL A 112 8.15 16.02 12.16
CA VAL A 112 8.45 14.66 11.70
C VAL A 112 9.69 14.71 10.83
N ALA A 113 10.74 14.00 11.22
CA ALA A 113 11.97 13.90 10.46
C ALA A 113 12.03 12.57 9.72
N VAL A 114 12.21 12.59 8.41
CA VAL A 114 12.22 11.42 7.56
C VAL A 114 13.49 11.30 6.72
N SER A 115 13.93 10.08 6.49
CA SER A 115 14.94 9.75 5.50
C SER A 115 14.26 9.37 4.18
N TRP A 116 14.94 8.62 3.33
CA TRP A 116 14.43 8.06 2.09
C TRP A 116 14.84 6.58 1.93
N GLY A 117 14.25 5.90 0.98
CA GLY A 117 14.52 4.49 0.66
C GLY A 117 13.26 3.73 0.32
N ASN A 118 13.42 2.52 -0.16
CA ASN A 118 12.32 1.68 -0.64
C ASN A 118 11.25 1.43 0.43
N THR A 119 11.67 1.18 1.67
CA THR A 119 10.75 0.97 2.79
C THR A 119 9.92 2.22 3.10
N LEU A 120 10.55 3.39 3.18
CA LEU A 120 9.82 4.64 3.43
C LEU A 120 8.94 5.04 2.24
N ASN A 121 9.37 4.76 1.02
CA ASN A 121 8.54 4.98 -0.16
C ASN A 121 7.31 4.04 -0.17
N CYS A 122 7.49 2.78 0.22
CA CYS A 122 6.39 1.84 0.41
C CYS A 122 5.43 2.32 1.50
N LEU A 123 5.96 2.78 2.64
CA LEU A 123 5.17 3.35 3.74
C LEU A 123 4.35 4.55 3.27
N ALA A 124 4.95 5.49 2.53
CA ALA A 124 4.27 6.66 1.99
C ALA A 124 3.03 6.28 1.16
N GLY A 125 3.11 5.20 0.39
CA GLY A 125 1.98 4.67 -0.36
C GLY A 125 0.85 4.04 0.48
N GLN A 126 1.06 3.82 1.78
CA GLN A 126 0.08 3.26 2.70
C GLN A 126 -0.53 4.31 3.67
N ILE A 127 0.08 5.50 3.77
CA ILE A 127 -0.37 6.55 4.69
C ILE A 127 -1.74 7.06 4.21
N GLN A 128 -2.68 7.13 5.14
CA GLN A 128 -3.95 7.82 4.99
C GLN A 128 -3.79 9.27 5.52
N PRO A 129 -4.66 10.21 5.14
CA PRO A 129 -4.60 11.56 5.68
C PRO A 129 -4.54 11.54 7.21
N LEU A 130 -3.49 12.15 7.77
CA LEU A 130 -3.28 12.22 9.21
C LEU A 130 -4.31 13.15 9.85
N LYS A 131 -4.70 12.85 11.08
CA LYS A 131 -5.62 13.71 11.86
C LYS A 131 -4.92 14.93 12.44
N ALA A 132 -3.60 14.84 12.61
CA ALA A 132 -2.77 15.90 13.18
C ALA A 132 -2.73 17.14 12.27
N LYS A 133 -2.76 18.33 12.90
CA LYS A 133 -2.70 19.62 12.23
C LYS A 133 -1.35 20.28 12.49
N ASP A 134 -0.96 21.19 11.58
CA ASP A 134 0.25 21.99 11.69
C ASP A 134 1.54 21.16 11.91
N ILE A 135 1.59 19.97 11.29
CA ILE A 135 2.80 19.14 11.28
C ILE A 135 3.84 19.73 10.33
N LYS A 136 5.10 19.62 10.72
CA LYS A 136 6.25 19.98 9.87
C LYS A 136 7.02 18.73 9.52
N VAL A 137 7.21 18.48 8.23
CA VAL A 137 8.00 17.33 7.75
C VAL A 137 9.35 17.84 7.26
N VAL A 138 10.44 17.28 7.78
CA VAL A 138 11.80 17.62 7.41
C VAL A 138 12.56 16.38 6.92
N GLN A 139 13.36 16.56 5.89
CA GLN A 139 14.25 15.50 5.40
C GLN A 139 15.55 15.51 6.22
N LEU A 140 15.95 14.33 6.73
CA LEU A 140 17.21 14.16 7.48
C LEU A 140 18.43 14.19 6.56
N ASN A 141 18.28 13.82 5.31
CA ASN A 141 19.33 13.77 4.30
C ASN A 141 18.76 14.22 2.95
N GLY A 142 19.59 14.89 2.16
CA GLY A 142 19.20 15.34 0.83
C GLY A 142 18.81 14.20 -0.10
N GLY A 143 17.89 14.48 -1.03
CA GLY A 143 17.52 13.54 -2.09
C GLY A 143 18.42 13.68 -3.31
N VAL A 144 18.72 12.56 -3.98
CA VAL A 144 19.41 12.58 -5.30
C VAL A 144 18.33 12.35 -6.37
N ALA A 145 18.02 13.39 -7.15
CA ALA A 145 17.18 13.26 -8.33
C ALA A 145 18.03 12.87 -9.52
N LYS A 146 18.14 11.57 -9.80
CA LYS A 146 18.54 11.07 -11.12
C LYS A 146 17.32 10.48 -11.82
N SER A 147 17.16 10.77 -13.08
CA SER A 147 16.00 10.45 -13.92
C SER A 147 15.58 8.97 -14.00
N ALA A 148 16.32 8.04 -13.43
CA ALA A 148 16.02 6.61 -13.44
C ALA A 148 15.85 5.98 -12.04
N SER A 149 16.16 6.69 -10.96
CA SER A 149 15.97 6.21 -9.59
C SER A 149 15.66 7.38 -8.66
N SER A 150 14.41 7.81 -8.65
CA SER A 150 13.93 8.72 -7.61
C SER A 150 14.04 8.04 -6.26
N THR A 151 14.66 8.70 -5.28
CA THR A 151 14.73 8.18 -3.90
C THR A 151 13.36 8.18 -3.20
N GLY A 152 12.32 8.68 -3.86
CA GLY A 152 10.99 8.84 -3.27
C GLY A 152 10.89 9.91 -2.17
N ALA A 153 11.96 10.70 -1.98
CA ALA A 153 12.04 11.65 -0.86
C ALA A 153 10.91 12.69 -0.86
N SER A 154 10.57 13.24 -2.03
CA SER A 154 9.43 14.15 -2.18
C SER A 154 8.09 13.47 -1.94
N GLN A 155 7.90 12.27 -2.46
CA GLN A 155 6.67 11.49 -2.28
C GLN A 155 6.41 11.15 -0.80
N ILE A 156 7.49 10.87 -0.03
CA ILE A 156 7.38 10.61 1.40
C ILE A 156 6.94 11.88 2.16
N VAL A 157 7.52 13.02 1.82
CA VAL A 157 7.12 14.32 2.43
C VAL A 157 5.67 14.64 2.07
N ASP A 158 5.30 14.53 0.79
CA ASP A 158 3.94 14.81 0.31
C ASP A 158 2.90 13.93 1.00
N ALA A 159 3.19 12.63 1.18
CA ALA A 159 2.28 11.69 1.85
C ALA A 159 2.04 12.01 3.33
N LEU A 160 3.02 12.61 4.00
CA LEU A 160 2.92 13.00 5.41
C LEU A 160 2.29 14.39 5.61
N THR A 161 2.16 15.19 4.54
CA THR A 161 1.63 16.56 4.60
C THR A 161 0.22 16.69 3.99
N MET A 162 -0.35 15.60 3.48
CA MET A 162 -1.74 15.54 3.00
C MET A 162 -2.73 15.50 4.17
#